data_77aa7bdb28e8d0a44c210cecba3c3a38
#
_entry.id   77aa7bdb28e8d0a44c210cecba3c3a38
#
_cell.length_a   1.000
_cell.length_b   1.000
_cell.length_c   1.000
_cell.angle_alpha   90.00
_cell.angle_beta   90.00
_cell.angle_gamma   90.00
#
_symmetry.space_group_name_H-M   'P 1'
#
loop_
_entity.id
_entity.type
_entity.pdbx_description
1 polymer ?
#
loop_
_entity_poly.entity_id
_entity_poly.type
_entity_poly.pdbx_seq_one_letter_code
_entity_poly.pdbx_strand_id
1 'polypeptide(L)'
;MHHLSTESKEVIRLATALVGTLAALVLGLLVASTRSSYEQTSGQISRMTVDAVVLDWLLAEYGPEATPLRQALRETIGSMADSIWRPDPRVAGPFHANGVSETAYYKIQELVPHDAVQRALQSRAIQIATDLAQTRLLLFAHPADSMSAPFLMVLVLWLALIFASFTIFAPSNGTVATVLFVCVLSASSAIFLILEMGSPFQGLMQISSEPLRNALGPVTEVRR
;
A
#
# COMPACT_ATOMS: atom_id res chain seq x y z
N MET A 1 -42.54 -19.55 -26.65
CA MET A 1 -42.13 -18.73 -25.47
C MET A 1 -42.60 -19.47 -24.26
N HIS A 2 -41.74 -20.15 -23.51
CA HIS A 2 -42.08 -20.83 -22.26
C HIS A 2 -42.41 -19.75 -21.21
N HIS A 3 -43.69 -19.69 -20.85
CA HIS A 3 -44.14 -18.87 -19.70
C HIS A 3 -43.60 -19.53 -18.43
N LEU A 4 -42.57 -18.90 -17.82
CA LEU A 4 -42.14 -19.26 -16.47
C LEU A 4 -43.34 -19.19 -15.53
N SER A 5 -43.59 -20.26 -14.77
CA SER A 5 -44.67 -20.27 -13.77
C SER A 5 -44.41 -19.20 -12.70
N THR A 6 -45.46 -18.73 -12.05
CA THR A 6 -45.34 -17.74 -10.97
C THR A 6 -44.39 -18.22 -9.86
N GLU A 7 -44.43 -19.51 -9.54
CA GLU A 7 -43.54 -20.18 -8.58
C GLU A 7 -42.08 -20.12 -9.00
N SER A 8 -41.77 -20.34 -10.31
CA SER A 8 -40.41 -20.24 -10.82
C SER A 8 -39.84 -18.82 -10.69
N LYS A 9 -40.68 -17.80 -10.91
CA LYS A 9 -40.27 -16.38 -10.75
C LYS A 9 -39.97 -16.03 -9.28
N GLU A 10 -40.76 -16.58 -8.34
CA GLU A 10 -40.51 -16.39 -6.91
C GLU A 10 -39.19 -17.03 -6.46
N VAL A 11 -38.91 -18.26 -6.88
CA VAL A 11 -37.65 -18.95 -6.55
C VAL A 11 -36.43 -18.16 -7.11
N ILE A 12 -36.49 -17.68 -8.35
CA ILE A 12 -35.43 -16.87 -8.95
C ILE A 12 -35.25 -15.56 -8.15
N ARG A 13 -36.33 -14.92 -7.73
CA ARG A 13 -36.26 -13.68 -6.94
C ARG A 13 -35.60 -13.91 -5.59
N LEU A 14 -35.95 -14.99 -4.88
CA LEU A 14 -35.32 -15.38 -3.62
C LEU A 14 -33.84 -15.72 -3.80
N ALA A 15 -33.48 -16.47 -4.84
CA ALA A 15 -32.09 -16.82 -5.15
C ALA A 15 -31.26 -15.56 -5.46
N THR A 16 -31.81 -14.63 -6.27
CA THR A 16 -31.15 -13.37 -6.58
C THR A 16 -30.94 -12.50 -5.34
N ALA A 17 -31.92 -12.46 -4.43
CA ALA A 17 -31.80 -11.74 -3.17
C ALA A 17 -30.70 -12.34 -2.28
N LEU A 18 -30.61 -13.67 -2.20
CA LEU A 18 -29.57 -14.38 -1.46
C LEU A 18 -28.16 -14.07 -2.03
N VAL A 19 -27.99 -14.17 -3.35
CA VAL A 19 -26.72 -13.82 -4.01
C VAL A 19 -26.39 -12.35 -3.80
N GLY A 20 -27.39 -11.45 -3.79
CA GLY A 20 -27.21 -10.03 -3.51
C GLY A 20 -26.68 -9.76 -2.11
N THR A 21 -27.20 -10.46 -1.10
CA THR A 21 -26.71 -10.31 0.29
C THR A 21 -25.28 -10.85 0.43
N LEU A 22 -24.95 -11.98 -0.20
CA LEU A 22 -23.61 -12.53 -0.22
C LEU A 22 -22.62 -11.59 -0.93
N ALA A 23 -23.02 -11.04 -2.08
CA ALA A 23 -22.21 -10.08 -2.82
C ALA A 23 -21.93 -8.82 -2.02
N ALA A 24 -22.91 -8.28 -1.29
CA ALA A 24 -22.76 -7.12 -0.43
C ALA A 24 -21.79 -7.41 0.74
N LEU A 25 -21.88 -8.60 1.34
CA LEU A 25 -20.98 -9.03 2.42
C LEU A 25 -19.53 -9.14 1.90
N VAL A 26 -19.33 -9.79 0.77
CA VAL A 26 -18.00 -9.96 0.14
C VAL A 26 -17.42 -8.61 -0.26
N LEU A 27 -18.24 -7.73 -0.85
CA LEU A 27 -17.82 -6.38 -1.20
C LEU A 27 -17.36 -5.59 0.03
N GLY A 28 -18.15 -5.64 1.12
CA GLY A 28 -17.80 -4.98 2.38
C GLY A 28 -16.49 -5.52 2.97
N LEU A 29 -16.28 -6.84 2.93
CA LEU A 29 -15.05 -7.47 3.38
C LEU A 29 -13.83 -7.07 2.51
N LEU A 30 -14.02 -7.02 1.19
CA LEU A 30 -12.95 -6.59 0.27
C LEU A 30 -12.56 -5.13 0.51
N VAL A 31 -13.53 -4.23 0.67
CA VAL A 31 -13.26 -2.83 1.00
C VAL A 31 -12.49 -2.72 2.32
N ALA A 32 -12.94 -3.40 3.36
CA ALA A 32 -12.28 -3.38 4.68
C ALA A 32 -10.85 -3.94 4.61
N SER A 33 -10.66 -5.06 3.92
CA SER A 33 -9.35 -5.70 3.75
C SER A 33 -8.38 -4.80 2.97
N THR A 34 -8.83 -4.24 1.84
CA THR A 34 -7.99 -3.39 1.00
C THR A 34 -7.61 -2.09 1.72
N ARG A 35 -8.56 -1.49 2.46
CA ARG A 35 -8.30 -0.32 3.30
C ARG A 35 -7.27 -0.63 4.38
N SER A 36 -7.39 -1.75 5.06
CA SER A 36 -6.42 -2.18 6.07
C SER A 36 -5.02 -2.35 5.49
N SER A 37 -4.89 -2.98 4.32
CA SER A 37 -3.61 -3.12 3.62
C SER A 37 -3.02 -1.77 3.22
N TYR A 38 -3.84 -0.85 2.72
CA TYR A 38 -3.42 0.52 2.37
C TYR A 38 -2.91 1.28 3.60
N GLU A 39 -3.65 1.24 4.72
CA GLU A 39 -3.26 1.90 5.98
C GLU A 39 -1.97 1.29 6.56
N GLN A 40 -1.80 -0.02 6.47
CA GLN A 40 -0.58 -0.71 6.88
C GLN A 40 0.63 -0.25 6.05
N THR A 41 0.51 -0.23 4.73
CA THR A 41 1.58 0.22 3.83
C THR A 41 1.93 1.69 4.08
N SER A 42 0.93 2.56 4.24
CA SER A 42 1.12 3.98 4.58
C SER A 42 1.82 4.14 5.93
N GLY A 43 1.45 3.34 6.93
CA GLY A 43 2.11 3.31 8.23
C GLY A 43 3.57 2.86 8.16
N GLN A 44 3.90 1.88 7.31
CA GLN A 44 5.27 1.43 7.08
C GLN A 44 6.13 2.54 6.46
N ILE A 45 5.62 3.25 5.44
CA ILE A 45 6.32 4.40 4.84
C ILE A 45 6.55 5.50 5.88
N SER A 46 5.55 5.81 6.70
CA SER A 46 5.68 6.80 7.77
C SER A 46 6.75 6.41 8.79
N ARG A 47 6.82 5.15 9.20
CA ARG A 47 7.87 4.63 10.09
C ARG A 47 9.24 4.76 9.46
N MET A 48 9.41 4.33 8.21
CA MET A 48 10.69 4.47 7.49
C MET A 48 11.15 5.93 7.44
N THR A 49 10.21 6.86 7.22
CA THR A 49 10.50 8.30 7.21
C THR A 49 11.01 8.78 8.57
N VAL A 50 10.35 8.39 9.65
CA VAL A 50 10.76 8.74 11.03
C VAL A 50 12.12 8.12 11.35
N ASP A 51 12.32 6.85 11.06
CA ASP A 51 13.57 6.13 11.32
C ASP A 51 14.74 6.76 10.56
N ALA A 52 14.54 7.17 9.30
CA ALA A 52 15.56 7.87 8.53
C ALA A 52 15.94 9.22 9.15
N VAL A 53 14.97 10.02 9.60
CA VAL A 53 15.20 11.31 10.27
C VAL A 53 15.94 11.11 11.60
N VAL A 54 15.49 10.16 12.41
CA VAL A 54 16.12 9.86 13.71
C VAL A 54 17.55 9.36 13.51
N LEU A 55 17.78 8.51 12.50
CA LEU A 55 19.12 8.03 12.18
C LEU A 55 20.05 9.17 11.73
N ASP A 56 19.58 10.07 10.85
CA ASP A 56 20.38 11.24 10.45
C ASP A 56 20.71 12.15 11.64
N TRP A 57 19.76 12.35 12.55
CA TRP A 57 19.98 13.13 13.77
C TRP A 57 21.01 12.48 14.69
N LEU A 58 20.91 11.17 14.96
CA LEU A 58 21.87 10.42 15.79
C LEU A 58 23.29 10.50 15.22
N LEU A 59 23.41 10.37 13.87
CA LEU A 59 24.69 10.48 13.18
C LEU A 59 25.23 11.94 13.19
N ALA A 60 24.34 12.93 13.17
CA ALA A 60 24.75 14.33 13.31
C ALA A 60 25.33 14.63 14.70
N GLU A 61 24.69 14.10 15.75
CA GLU A 61 25.12 14.27 17.14
C GLU A 61 26.38 13.46 17.45
N TYR A 62 26.62 12.35 16.73
CA TYR A 62 27.85 11.55 16.86
C TYR A 62 29.11 12.35 16.56
N GLY A 63 29.05 13.23 15.56
CA GLY A 63 30.16 14.12 15.21
C GLY A 63 30.55 14.10 13.72
N PRO A 64 31.61 14.85 13.38
CA PRO A 64 32.04 15.01 11.98
C PRO A 64 32.49 13.71 11.31
N GLU A 65 32.91 12.70 12.07
CA GLU A 65 33.31 11.39 11.58
C GLU A 65 32.14 10.64 10.90
N ALA A 66 30.89 10.93 11.32
CA ALA A 66 29.69 10.34 10.72
C ALA A 66 29.18 11.09 9.47
N THR A 67 29.80 12.20 9.08
CA THR A 67 29.36 13.01 7.92
C THR A 67 29.29 12.21 6.61
N PRO A 68 30.29 11.37 6.24
CA PRO A 68 30.19 10.55 5.04
C PRO A 68 29.04 9.55 5.10
N LEU A 69 28.73 9.04 6.28
CA LEU A 69 27.64 8.09 6.48
C LEU A 69 26.28 8.76 6.35
N ARG A 70 26.14 9.99 6.83
CA ARG A 70 24.93 10.81 6.64
C ARG A 70 24.67 11.09 5.15
N GLN A 71 25.70 11.35 4.38
CA GLN A 71 25.58 11.54 2.94
C GLN A 71 25.15 10.24 2.25
N ALA A 72 25.76 9.11 2.58
CA ALA A 72 25.38 7.80 2.06
C ALA A 72 23.92 7.43 2.42
N LEU A 73 23.47 7.79 3.64
CA LEU A 73 22.07 7.60 4.07
C LEU A 73 21.09 8.36 3.15
N ARG A 74 21.39 9.60 2.81
CA ARG A 74 20.55 10.43 1.91
C ARG A 74 20.44 9.85 0.52
N GLU A 75 21.56 9.46 -0.05
CA GLU A 75 21.62 8.82 -1.38
C GLU A 75 20.80 7.52 -1.38
N THR A 76 20.89 6.76 -0.28
CA THR A 76 20.14 5.54 -0.06
C THR A 76 18.64 5.77 0.01
N ILE A 77 18.19 6.72 0.83
CA ILE A 77 16.76 7.04 0.96
C ILE A 77 16.20 7.53 -0.37
N GLY A 78 16.95 8.34 -1.12
CA GLY A 78 16.57 8.78 -2.46
C GLY A 78 16.38 7.63 -3.43
N SER A 79 17.37 6.74 -3.54
CA SER A 79 17.30 5.55 -4.41
C SER A 79 16.20 4.57 -3.99
N MET A 80 15.96 4.43 -2.69
CA MET A 80 14.88 3.60 -2.15
C MET A 80 13.51 4.18 -2.51
N ALA A 81 13.31 5.49 -2.36
CA ALA A 81 12.10 6.15 -2.79
C ALA A 81 11.86 5.92 -4.29
N ASP A 82 12.87 6.05 -5.14
CA ASP A 82 12.75 5.78 -6.57
C ASP A 82 12.37 4.32 -6.85
N SER A 83 12.92 3.36 -6.14
CA SER A 83 12.60 1.94 -6.33
C SER A 83 11.17 1.57 -5.91
N ILE A 84 10.59 2.26 -4.92
CA ILE A 84 9.22 2.02 -4.44
C ILE A 84 8.18 2.66 -5.37
N TRP A 85 8.38 3.92 -5.77
CA TRP A 85 7.38 4.66 -6.57
C TRP A 85 7.56 4.56 -8.08
N ARG A 86 8.76 4.16 -8.55
CA ARG A 86 9.08 3.97 -9.97
C ARG A 86 9.81 2.65 -10.18
N PRO A 87 9.13 1.50 -9.95
CA PRO A 87 9.78 0.21 -10.17
C PRO A 87 10.16 0.09 -11.65
N ASP A 88 11.46 -0.03 -11.94
CA ASP A 88 11.92 -0.38 -13.28
C ASP A 88 11.68 -1.88 -13.49
N PRO A 89 10.84 -2.29 -14.47
CA PRO A 89 10.59 -3.69 -14.75
C PRO A 89 11.87 -4.49 -15.09
N ARG A 90 12.94 -3.80 -15.49
CA ARG A 90 14.23 -4.41 -15.82
C ARG A 90 15.09 -4.69 -14.60
N VAL A 91 14.80 -4.02 -13.48
CA VAL A 91 15.52 -4.12 -12.20
C VAL A 91 14.67 -4.85 -11.16
N ALA A 92 13.40 -5.06 -11.42
CA ALA A 92 12.44 -5.74 -10.56
C ALA A 92 12.72 -7.25 -10.46
N GLY A 93 13.85 -7.60 -9.88
CA GLY A 93 14.05 -8.91 -9.27
C GLY A 93 13.64 -8.84 -7.80
N PRO A 94 13.04 -9.91 -7.23
CA PRO A 94 12.47 -9.88 -5.90
C PRO A 94 13.46 -9.56 -4.77
N PHE A 95 14.74 -9.44 -5.07
CA PHE A 95 15.76 -9.18 -4.06
C PHE A 95 17.04 -8.60 -4.63
N HIS A 96 16.96 -7.40 -5.21
CA HIS A 96 18.16 -6.56 -5.19
C HIS A 96 18.16 -5.74 -3.88
N ALA A 97 18.09 -6.46 -2.76
CA ALA A 97 18.49 -5.97 -1.45
C ALA A 97 20.03 -5.77 -1.43
N ASN A 98 20.59 -5.36 -2.60
CA ASN A 98 22.00 -5.18 -2.75
C ASN A 98 22.46 -4.01 -1.91
N GLY A 99 23.02 -4.39 -0.79
CA GLY A 99 24.12 -3.67 -0.18
C GLY A 99 23.83 -2.41 0.60
N VAL A 100 22.70 -1.72 0.43
CA VAL A 100 22.61 -0.36 0.98
C VAL A 100 22.25 -0.36 2.47
N SER A 101 21.31 -1.20 2.90
CA SER A 101 20.99 -1.33 4.33
C SER A 101 22.09 -2.07 5.08
N GLU A 102 22.67 -3.11 4.46
CA GLU A 102 23.83 -3.80 5.00
C GLU A 102 25.06 -2.89 5.04
N THR A 103 25.30 -2.12 3.97
CA THR A 103 26.42 -1.17 3.92
C THR A 103 26.30 -0.08 4.98
N ALA A 104 25.09 0.46 5.24
CA ALA A 104 24.87 1.43 6.30
C ALA A 104 25.13 0.81 7.68
N TYR A 105 24.62 -0.40 7.94
CA TYR A 105 24.84 -1.12 9.18
C TYR A 105 26.33 -1.35 9.46
N TYR A 106 27.09 -1.90 8.50
CA TYR A 106 28.53 -2.13 8.64
C TYR A 106 29.32 -0.82 8.82
N LYS A 107 28.99 0.21 8.06
CA LYS A 107 29.63 1.53 8.21
C LYS A 107 29.36 2.19 9.56
N ILE A 108 28.18 1.98 10.17
CA ILE A 108 27.92 2.45 11.54
C ILE A 108 28.78 1.68 12.54
N GLN A 109 28.99 0.38 12.33
CA GLN A 109 29.85 -0.45 13.20
C GLN A 109 31.35 -0.08 13.07
N GLU A 110 31.78 0.40 11.92
CA GLU A 110 33.16 0.85 11.69
C GLU A 110 33.51 2.16 12.40
N LEU A 111 32.50 2.91 12.87
CA LEU A 111 32.73 4.12 13.66
C LEU A 111 33.43 3.75 14.98
N VAL A 112 34.49 4.48 15.33
CA VAL A 112 35.25 4.28 16.56
C VAL A 112 34.81 5.31 17.60
N PRO A 113 33.98 4.95 18.59
CA PRO A 113 33.53 5.89 19.59
C PRO A 113 34.66 6.26 20.58
N HIS A 114 34.87 7.55 20.80
CA HIS A 114 35.91 8.06 21.69
C HIS A 114 35.42 8.20 23.15
N ASP A 115 34.12 8.29 23.35
CA ASP A 115 33.53 8.46 24.68
C ASP A 115 32.27 7.57 24.88
N ALA A 116 31.68 7.64 26.06
CA ALA A 116 30.48 6.88 26.43
C ALA A 116 29.23 7.36 25.67
N VAL A 117 29.16 8.66 25.33
CA VAL A 117 28.04 9.26 24.62
C VAL A 117 28.03 8.76 23.18
N GLN A 118 29.16 8.86 22.48
CA GLN A 118 29.30 8.34 21.13
C GLN A 118 29.00 6.84 21.03
N ARG A 119 29.39 6.06 22.04
CA ARG A 119 29.09 4.62 22.12
C ARG A 119 27.57 4.37 22.24
N ALA A 120 26.87 5.17 23.04
CA ALA A 120 25.42 5.10 23.18
C ALA A 120 24.72 5.52 21.88
N LEU A 121 25.15 6.58 21.22
CA LEU A 121 24.64 7.05 19.93
C LEU A 121 24.83 5.99 18.84
N GLN A 122 26.03 5.39 18.74
CA GLN A 122 26.32 4.31 17.80
C GLN A 122 25.37 3.10 18.01
N SER A 123 25.24 2.66 19.27
CA SER A 123 24.33 1.54 19.60
C SER A 123 22.90 1.83 19.18
N ARG A 124 22.42 3.06 19.43
CA ARG A 124 21.07 3.47 19.04
C ARG A 124 20.93 3.59 17.52
N ALA A 125 21.94 4.13 16.83
CA ALA A 125 21.96 4.22 15.37
C ALA A 125 21.88 2.83 14.71
N ILE A 126 22.59 1.83 15.25
CA ILE A 126 22.52 0.43 14.78
C ILE A 126 21.09 -0.12 14.93
N GLN A 127 20.41 0.13 16.06
CA GLN A 127 19.03 -0.32 16.27
C GLN A 127 18.09 0.30 15.22
N ILE A 128 18.14 1.62 15.04
CA ILE A 128 17.28 2.31 14.06
C ILE A 128 17.59 1.86 12.62
N ALA A 129 18.85 1.65 12.28
CA ALA A 129 19.23 1.12 10.97
C ALA A 129 18.65 -0.29 10.74
N THR A 130 18.62 -1.12 11.77
CA THR A 130 18.01 -2.45 11.73
C THR A 130 16.50 -2.37 11.56
N ASP A 131 15.82 -1.50 12.30
CA ASP A 131 14.37 -1.28 12.22
C ASP A 131 13.97 -0.77 10.81
N LEU A 132 14.76 0.15 10.26
CA LEU A 132 14.59 0.66 8.89
C LEU A 132 14.74 -0.46 7.85
N ALA A 133 15.75 -1.32 8.01
CA ALA A 133 15.97 -2.47 7.13
C ALA A 133 14.80 -3.48 7.21
N GLN A 134 14.31 -3.77 8.41
CA GLN A 134 13.17 -4.68 8.61
C GLN A 134 11.89 -4.11 7.98
N THR A 135 11.58 -2.83 8.20
CA THR A 135 10.41 -2.19 7.62
C THR A 135 10.46 -2.21 6.09
N ARG A 136 11.65 -1.97 5.51
CA ARG A 136 11.88 -2.10 4.08
C ARG A 136 11.60 -3.51 3.57
N LEU A 137 12.12 -4.54 4.26
CA LEU A 137 11.88 -5.93 3.90
C LEU A 137 10.40 -6.28 3.93
N LEU A 138 9.65 -5.79 4.92
CA LEU A 138 8.20 -6.01 5.01
C LEU A 138 7.44 -5.38 3.84
N LEU A 139 7.84 -4.20 3.36
CA LEU A 139 7.24 -3.57 2.18
C LEU A 139 7.44 -4.40 0.91
N PHE A 140 8.60 -5.04 0.74
CA PHE A 140 8.87 -5.89 -0.42
C PHE A 140 8.34 -7.32 -0.28
N ALA A 141 8.22 -7.83 0.96
CA ALA A 141 7.69 -9.17 1.22
C ALA A 141 6.17 -9.24 1.05
N HIS A 142 5.47 -8.13 1.23
CA HIS A 142 4.02 -8.03 1.04
C HIS A 142 3.75 -7.05 -0.12
N PRO A 143 3.92 -7.49 -1.38
CA PRO A 143 3.55 -6.65 -2.50
C PRO A 143 2.07 -6.27 -2.35
N ALA A 144 1.79 -4.97 -2.52
CA ALA A 144 0.45 -4.42 -2.44
C ALA A 144 -0.55 -5.07 -3.42
N ASP A 145 -0.04 -5.80 -4.41
CA ASP A 145 -0.81 -6.58 -5.39
C ASP A 145 -1.49 -7.84 -4.83
N SER A 146 -1.51 -8.04 -3.52
CA SER A 146 -2.16 -9.20 -2.88
C SER A 146 -3.70 -9.17 -2.91
N MET A 147 -4.31 -8.30 -3.74
CA MET A 147 -5.72 -8.49 -4.03
C MET A 147 -5.89 -9.84 -4.72
N SER A 148 -6.59 -10.72 -4.01
CA SER A 148 -6.91 -12.05 -4.56
C SER A 148 -7.82 -11.85 -5.77
N ALA A 149 -7.22 -11.74 -6.97
CA ALA A 149 -7.94 -11.61 -8.23
C ALA A 149 -9.15 -12.56 -8.35
N PRO A 150 -9.10 -13.81 -7.83
CA PRO A 150 -10.26 -14.70 -7.79
C PRO A 150 -11.48 -14.13 -7.06
N PHE A 151 -11.29 -13.45 -5.92
CA PHE A 151 -12.43 -12.86 -5.19
C PHE A 151 -13.08 -11.72 -5.97
N LEU A 152 -12.27 -10.89 -6.61
CA LEU A 152 -12.78 -9.82 -7.47
C LEU A 152 -13.54 -10.39 -8.67
N MET A 153 -13.02 -11.44 -9.33
CA MET A 153 -13.70 -12.10 -10.43
C MET A 153 -15.06 -12.67 -10.03
N VAL A 154 -15.13 -13.37 -8.88
CA VAL A 154 -16.39 -13.92 -8.35
C VAL A 154 -17.37 -12.80 -8.03
N LEU A 155 -16.93 -11.71 -7.41
CA LEU A 155 -17.77 -10.56 -7.11
C LEU A 155 -18.36 -9.93 -8.38
N VAL A 156 -17.52 -9.68 -9.40
CA VAL A 156 -17.97 -9.12 -10.68
C VAL A 156 -18.98 -10.05 -11.36
N LEU A 157 -18.72 -11.37 -11.35
CA LEU A 157 -19.65 -12.36 -11.87
C LEU A 157 -21.00 -12.32 -11.15
N TRP A 158 -21.00 -12.28 -9.81
CA TRP A 158 -22.24 -12.19 -9.02
C TRP A 158 -23.02 -10.92 -9.33
N LEU A 159 -22.34 -9.77 -9.39
CA LEU A 159 -22.98 -8.51 -9.76
C LEU A 159 -23.58 -8.56 -11.16
N ALA A 160 -22.85 -9.14 -12.13
CA ALA A 160 -23.35 -9.31 -13.49
C ALA A 160 -24.63 -10.18 -13.53
N LEU A 161 -24.65 -11.30 -12.78
CA LEU A 161 -25.83 -12.17 -12.66
C LEU A 161 -27.02 -11.46 -12.03
N ILE A 162 -26.79 -10.67 -10.95
CA ILE A 162 -27.84 -9.91 -10.28
C ILE A 162 -28.44 -8.87 -11.22
N PHE A 163 -27.60 -8.07 -11.90
CA PHE A 163 -28.10 -7.04 -12.85
C PHE A 163 -28.79 -7.67 -14.06
N ALA A 164 -28.27 -8.78 -14.59
CA ALA A 164 -28.93 -9.52 -15.67
C ALA A 164 -30.32 -10.02 -15.23
N SER A 165 -30.42 -10.58 -14.03
CA SER A 165 -31.70 -11.02 -13.46
C SER A 165 -32.71 -9.87 -13.36
N PHE A 166 -32.27 -8.71 -12.86
CA PHE A 166 -33.15 -7.54 -12.78
C PHE A 166 -33.60 -7.06 -14.15
N THR A 167 -32.71 -7.04 -15.15
CA THR A 167 -33.05 -6.60 -16.52
C THR A 167 -34.08 -7.53 -17.18
N ILE A 168 -34.00 -8.84 -16.95
CA ILE A 168 -34.91 -9.83 -17.54
C ILE A 168 -36.33 -9.73 -16.93
N PHE A 169 -36.45 -9.44 -15.64
CA PHE A 169 -37.71 -9.43 -14.92
C PHE A 169 -38.33 -8.04 -14.70
N ALA A 170 -37.61 -6.97 -15.02
CA ALA A 170 -38.07 -5.61 -14.86
C ALA A 170 -39.00 -5.20 -16.00
N PRO A 171 -40.10 -4.49 -15.71
CA PRO A 171 -40.90 -3.85 -16.75
C PRO A 171 -40.05 -2.75 -17.43
N SER A 172 -40.25 -2.55 -18.73
CA SER A 172 -39.54 -1.56 -19.52
C SER A 172 -40.04 -0.13 -19.26
N ASN A 173 -39.71 0.42 -18.08
CA ASN A 173 -40.03 1.78 -17.65
C ASN A 173 -38.77 2.62 -17.47
N GLY A 174 -38.79 3.88 -17.89
CA GLY A 174 -37.68 4.82 -17.74
C GLY A 174 -37.17 4.94 -16.29
N THR A 175 -38.10 4.94 -15.32
CA THR A 175 -37.77 4.97 -13.88
C THR A 175 -36.94 3.77 -13.44
N VAL A 176 -37.31 2.55 -13.88
CA VAL A 176 -36.59 1.32 -13.59
C VAL A 176 -35.18 1.35 -14.19
N ALA A 177 -35.07 1.80 -15.46
CA ALA A 177 -33.77 1.97 -16.11
C ALA A 177 -32.86 2.94 -15.35
N THR A 178 -33.40 4.07 -14.88
CA THR A 178 -32.65 5.05 -14.12
C THR A 178 -32.15 4.47 -12.79
N VAL A 179 -33.01 3.77 -12.05
CA VAL A 179 -32.61 3.14 -10.78
C VAL A 179 -31.52 2.08 -10.99
N LEU A 180 -31.67 1.22 -12.00
CA LEU A 180 -30.66 0.23 -12.35
C LEU A 180 -29.33 0.88 -12.73
N PHE A 181 -29.37 1.96 -13.52
CA PHE A 181 -28.17 2.70 -13.89
C PHE A 181 -27.43 3.24 -12.64
N VAL A 182 -28.17 3.85 -11.70
CA VAL A 182 -27.58 4.35 -10.44
C VAL A 182 -26.97 3.21 -9.63
N CYS A 183 -27.63 2.04 -9.54
CA CYS A 183 -27.10 0.87 -8.85
C CYS A 183 -25.82 0.35 -9.50
N VAL A 184 -25.78 0.25 -10.84
CA VAL A 184 -24.57 -0.18 -11.57
C VAL A 184 -23.44 0.81 -11.36
N LEU A 185 -23.70 2.12 -11.44
CA LEU A 185 -22.70 3.15 -11.21
C LEU A 185 -22.14 3.08 -9.79
N SER A 186 -22.99 2.86 -8.79
CA SER A 186 -22.61 2.70 -7.39
C SER A 186 -21.70 1.48 -7.18
N ALA A 187 -22.08 0.32 -7.74
CA ALA A 187 -21.28 -0.90 -7.68
C ALA A 187 -19.93 -0.74 -8.37
N SER A 188 -19.91 -0.11 -9.55
CA SER A 188 -18.69 0.17 -10.31
C SER A 188 -17.75 1.10 -9.53
N SER A 189 -18.30 2.12 -8.85
CA SER A 189 -17.52 3.03 -8.01
C SER A 189 -16.88 2.30 -6.82
N ALA A 190 -17.59 1.36 -6.20
CA ALA A 190 -17.05 0.56 -5.11
C ALA A 190 -15.90 -0.35 -5.59
N ILE A 191 -16.06 -1.00 -6.74
CA ILE A 191 -14.99 -1.81 -7.35
C ILE A 191 -13.79 -0.93 -7.71
N PHE A 192 -14.02 0.25 -8.28
CA PHE A 192 -12.96 1.21 -8.59
C PHE A 192 -12.17 1.59 -7.34
N LEU A 193 -12.83 1.90 -6.23
CA LEU A 193 -12.15 2.22 -4.96
C LEU A 193 -11.32 1.04 -4.43
N ILE A 194 -11.82 -0.20 -4.56
CA ILE A 194 -11.07 -1.39 -4.18
C ILE A 194 -9.78 -1.51 -5.01
N LEU A 195 -9.88 -1.34 -6.33
CA LEU A 195 -8.73 -1.42 -7.24
C LEU A 195 -7.72 -0.30 -6.96
N GLU A 196 -8.20 0.90 -6.73
CA GLU A 196 -7.38 2.08 -6.47
C GLU A 196 -6.60 1.96 -5.15
N MET A 197 -7.26 1.56 -4.06
CA MET A 197 -6.59 1.31 -2.78
C MET A 197 -5.66 0.09 -2.81
N GLY A 198 -5.89 -0.84 -3.74
CA GLY A 198 -5.02 -2.00 -3.93
C GLY A 198 -3.67 -1.68 -4.56
N SER A 199 -3.53 -0.48 -5.15
CA SER A 199 -2.30 -0.01 -5.80
C SER A 199 -1.75 1.23 -5.08
N PRO A 200 -1.22 1.13 -3.85
CA PRO A 200 -0.94 2.27 -2.98
C PRO A 200 0.18 3.18 -3.48
N PHE A 201 0.98 2.75 -4.46
CA PHE A 201 2.07 3.55 -5.04
C PHE A 201 1.73 4.12 -6.42
N GLN A 202 0.53 3.84 -6.96
CA GLN A 202 0.08 4.26 -8.28
C GLN A 202 -1.38 4.74 -8.19
N GLY A 203 -1.83 5.52 -9.18
CA GLY A 203 -3.22 5.94 -9.27
C GLY A 203 -3.53 7.28 -8.56
N LEU A 204 -4.84 7.53 -8.31
CA LEU A 204 -5.32 8.78 -7.72
C LEU A 204 -5.12 8.85 -6.19
N MET A 205 -5.14 7.70 -5.52
CA MET A 205 -4.97 7.58 -4.07
C MET A 205 -3.57 7.12 -3.67
N GLN A 206 -2.55 7.45 -4.47
CA GLN A 206 -1.17 7.06 -4.18
C GLN A 206 -0.67 7.69 -2.87
N ILE A 207 0.11 6.89 -2.12
CA ILE A 207 0.86 7.38 -0.97
C ILE A 207 1.94 8.33 -1.48
N SER A 208 2.02 9.55 -0.93
CA SER A 208 3.01 10.54 -1.36
C SER A 208 4.44 10.09 -1.04
N SER A 209 5.34 10.25 -2.00
CA SER A 209 6.78 10.04 -1.80
C SER A 209 7.48 11.24 -1.12
N GLU A 210 6.81 12.40 -1.08
CA GLU A 210 7.40 13.65 -0.57
C GLU A 210 7.90 13.54 0.88
N PRO A 211 7.15 12.95 1.84
CA PRO A 211 7.62 12.86 3.21
C PRO A 211 8.95 12.11 3.31
N LEU A 212 9.11 11.00 2.58
CA LEU A 212 10.35 10.22 2.59
C LEU A 212 11.49 10.94 1.84
N ARG A 213 11.22 11.59 0.70
CA ARG A 213 12.22 12.34 -0.08
C ARG A 213 12.71 13.57 0.64
N ASN A 214 11.82 14.26 1.35
CA ASN A 214 12.11 15.51 2.07
C ASN A 214 12.54 15.27 3.52
N ALA A 215 12.48 14.01 4.00
CA ALA A 215 12.85 13.65 5.36
C ALA A 215 14.28 14.08 5.72
N LEU A 216 15.19 14.00 4.75
CA LEU A 216 16.59 14.37 4.90
C LEU A 216 16.86 15.60 4.02
N GLY A 217 16.33 16.76 4.43
CA GLY A 217 16.58 18.03 3.76
C GLY A 217 18.08 18.37 3.61
N PRO A 218 18.44 19.42 2.86
CA PRO A 218 19.84 19.82 2.72
C PRO A 218 20.45 20.04 4.10
N VAL A 219 21.69 19.58 4.30
CA VAL A 219 22.43 19.79 5.55
C VAL A 219 22.55 21.29 5.77
N THR A 220 21.63 21.86 6.49
CA THR A 220 21.86 23.17 7.09
C THR A 220 22.82 22.89 8.24
N GLU A 221 24.07 23.28 8.05
CA GLU A 221 25.04 23.29 9.14
C GLU A 221 24.38 24.02 10.30
N VAL A 222 24.17 23.32 11.40
CA VAL A 222 23.73 23.94 12.67
C VAL A 222 24.88 24.85 13.05
N ARG A 223 24.72 26.12 12.70
CA ARG A 223 25.62 27.20 13.14
C ARG A 223 25.53 27.23 14.65
N ARG A 224 26.61 26.79 15.29
CA ARG A 224 26.85 27.02 16.72
C ARG A 224 27.14 28.50 16.98
#